data_d33cfda5aa5db2be8add8f5e869304eb
#
_entry.id   d33cfda5aa5db2be8add8f5e869304eb
#
_cell.length_a   1.000
_cell.length_b   1.000
_cell.length_c   1.000
_cell.angle_alpha   90.00
_cell.angle_beta   90.00
_cell.angle_gamma   90.00
#
_symmetry.space_group_name_H-M   'P 1'
#
loop_
_entity.id
_entity.type
_entity.pdbx_description
1 polymer ?
#
loop_
_entity_poly.entity_id
_entity_poly.type
_entity_poly.pdbx_seq_one_letter_code
_entity_poly.pdbx_strand_id
1 'polypeptide(L)'
;MNTELMEALNVLEKEKNIRKEVVLKAIEESLVQACKHHFGKSDNIVVNMDYNTGEYEINMAKEVVENVEDQQTQISLPNAKILDKRAVYGSTVYVKVNSKEFGRIAAQIAKAIILQKLREEENRAVYERYKLMERDLVSGVISRHFERRGEDGKSTTVNVSVNLG
;
A
#
# COMPACT_ATOMS: atom_id res chain seq x y z
N MET A 1 -6.61 -16.76 2.84
CA MET A 1 -5.70 -15.63 2.53
C MET A 1 -5.48 -14.73 3.72
N ASN A 2 -6.50 -14.51 4.56
CA ASN A 2 -6.39 -13.58 5.69
C ASN A 2 -5.54 -14.10 6.85
N THR A 3 -5.55 -15.40 7.13
CA THR A 3 -4.76 -16.02 8.21
C THR A 3 -3.25 -15.88 7.98
N GLU A 4 -2.79 -16.16 6.75
CA GLU A 4 -1.37 -16.02 6.37
C GLU A 4 -0.88 -14.57 6.45
N LEU A 5 -1.73 -13.61 6.04
CA LEU A 5 -1.43 -12.19 6.16
C LEU A 5 -1.27 -11.78 7.62
N MET A 6 -2.20 -12.20 8.49
CA MET A 6 -2.16 -11.86 9.91
C MET A 6 -0.98 -12.54 10.61
N GLU A 7 -0.62 -13.76 10.26
CA GLU A 7 0.58 -14.43 10.75
C GLU A 7 1.85 -13.68 10.35
N ALA A 8 1.96 -13.29 9.08
CA ALA A 8 3.10 -12.48 8.61
C ALA A 8 3.20 -11.15 9.34
N LEU A 9 2.08 -10.46 9.57
CA LEU A 9 2.05 -9.21 10.31
C LEU A 9 2.43 -9.39 11.79
N ASN A 10 2.00 -10.48 12.43
CA ASN A 10 2.39 -10.81 13.79
C ASN A 10 3.90 -11.09 13.92
N VAL A 11 4.50 -11.75 12.92
CA VAL A 11 5.96 -11.96 12.86
C VAL A 11 6.69 -10.63 12.72
N LEU A 12 6.23 -9.75 11.81
CA LEU A 12 6.81 -8.41 11.62
C LEU A 12 6.73 -7.56 12.89
N GLU A 13 5.63 -7.63 13.62
CA GLU A 13 5.45 -6.92 14.87
C GLU A 13 6.43 -7.42 15.94
N LYS A 14 6.61 -8.73 16.07
CA LYS A 14 7.50 -9.34 17.08
C LYS A 14 8.99 -9.18 16.75
N GLU A 15 9.36 -9.39 15.50
CA GLU A 15 10.78 -9.43 15.10
C GLU A 15 11.33 -8.08 14.66
N LYS A 16 10.49 -7.23 14.08
CA LYS A 16 10.91 -5.96 13.48
C LYS A 16 10.29 -4.74 14.14
N ASN A 17 9.47 -4.93 15.18
CA ASN A 17 8.77 -3.84 15.90
C ASN A 17 7.90 -2.96 14.97
N ILE A 18 7.40 -3.52 13.87
CA ILE A 18 6.51 -2.85 12.94
C ILE A 18 5.07 -3.11 13.38
N ARG A 19 4.37 -2.09 13.86
CA ARG A 19 2.99 -2.25 14.32
C ARG A 19 2.08 -2.67 13.18
N LYS A 20 1.32 -3.75 13.36
CA LYS A 20 0.40 -4.31 12.35
C LYS A 20 -0.65 -3.30 11.89
N GLU A 21 -1.14 -2.41 12.77
CA GLU A 21 -2.13 -1.39 12.43
C GLU A 21 -1.59 -0.42 11.36
N VAL A 22 -0.30 -0.05 11.45
CA VAL A 22 0.34 0.86 10.47
C VAL A 22 0.40 0.19 9.09
N VAL A 23 0.70 -1.10 9.05
CA VAL A 23 0.77 -1.85 7.79
C VAL A 23 -0.63 -2.03 7.20
N LEU A 24 -1.61 -2.41 8.01
CA LEU A 24 -3.00 -2.59 7.58
C LEU A 24 -3.58 -1.27 7.05
N LYS A 25 -3.34 -0.16 7.73
CA LYS A 25 -3.77 1.17 7.27
C LYS A 25 -3.13 1.53 5.91
N ALA A 26 -1.84 1.26 5.73
CA ALA A 26 -1.18 1.51 4.45
C ALA A 26 -1.73 0.61 3.33
N ILE A 27 -2.10 -0.63 3.63
CA ILE A 27 -2.77 -1.53 2.70
C ILE A 27 -4.16 -0.97 2.34
N GLU A 28 -4.95 -0.55 3.31
CA GLU A 28 -6.28 0.04 3.11
C GLU A 28 -6.21 1.27 2.19
N GLU A 29 -5.32 2.22 2.49
CA GLU A 29 -5.10 3.43 1.68
C GLU A 29 -4.68 3.08 0.23
N SER A 30 -3.79 2.09 0.07
CA SER A 30 -3.34 1.65 -1.24
C SER A 30 -4.43 0.91 -2.02
N LEU A 31 -5.30 0.17 -1.34
CA LEU A 31 -6.48 -0.45 -1.94
C LEU A 31 -7.47 0.60 -2.45
N VAL A 32 -7.73 1.64 -1.67
CA VAL A 32 -8.57 2.78 -2.12
C VAL A 32 -8.00 3.40 -3.38
N GLN A 33 -6.69 3.64 -3.44
CA GLN A 33 -6.03 4.20 -4.62
C GLN A 33 -6.13 3.27 -5.84
N ALA A 34 -5.91 1.98 -5.66
CA ALA A 34 -6.02 1.00 -6.73
C ALA A 34 -7.45 0.89 -7.27
N CYS A 35 -8.44 0.93 -6.37
CA CYS A 35 -9.85 0.93 -6.76
C CYS A 35 -10.21 2.20 -7.55
N LYS A 36 -9.75 3.37 -7.12
CA LYS A 36 -9.95 4.63 -7.85
C LYS A 36 -9.33 4.56 -9.25
N HIS A 37 -8.16 3.96 -9.38
CA HIS A 37 -7.50 3.82 -10.68
C HIS A 37 -8.24 2.85 -11.62
N HIS A 38 -8.79 1.76 -11.07
CA HIS A 38 -9.46 0.72 -11.85
C HIS A 38 -10.88 1.13 -12.29
N PHE A 39 -11.64 1.79 -11.42
CA PHE A 39 -13.01 2.22 -11.70
C PHE A 39 -13.12 3.65 -12.26
N GLY A 40 -12.01 4.35 -12.43
CA GLY A 40 -12.01 5.74 -12.88
C GLY A 40 -12.32 6.72 -11.74
N LYS A 41 -12.82 7.90 -12.06
CA LYS A 41 -13.00 9.05 -11.14
C LYS A 41 -13.99 8.84 -9.96
N SER A 42 -14.29 7.61 -9.58
CA SER A 42 -15.27 7.37 -8.53
C SER A 42 -14.67 7.63 -7.14
N ASP A 43 -14.87 8.84 -6.63
CA ASP A 43 -14.64 9.15 -5.21
C ASP A 43 -15.64 8.44 -4.28
N ASN A 44 -16.47 7.57 -4.84
CA ASN A 44 -17.53 6.81 -4.17
C ASN A 44 -17.10 5.42 -3.70
N ILE A 45 -15.79 5.09 -3.75
CA ILE A 45 -15.29 3.80 -3.27
C ILE A 45 -14.90 3.92 -1.80
N VAL A 46 -15.46 3.03 -0.99
CA VAL A 46 -15.15 2.89 0.43
C VAL A 46 -14.58 1.49 0.65
N VAL A 47 -13.38 1.42 1.19
CA VAL A 47 -12.76 0.17 1.63
C VAL A 47 -12.86 0.14 3.15
N ASN A 48 -13.46 -0.91 3.68
CA ASN A 48 -13.51 -1.15 5.11
C ASN A 48 -12.63 -2.35 5.43
N MET A 49 -11.63 -2.16 6.29
CA MET A 49 -10.73 -3.22 6.71
C MET A 49 -10.95 -3.55 8.19
N ASP A 50 -11.12 -4.82 8.50
CA ASP A 50 -11.09 -5.30 9.88
C ASP A 50 -9.64 -5.55 10.31
N TYR A 51 -9.15 -4.73 11.21
CA TYR A 51 -7.77 -4.78 11.71
C TYR A 51 -7.48 -6.01 12.59
N ASN A 52 -8.51 -6.74 13.03
CA ASN A 52 -8.34 -7.96 13.83
C ASN A 52 -8.21 -9.20 12.94
N THR A 53 -9.02 -9.27 11.89
CA THR A 53 -9.09 -10.43 10.99
C THR A 53 -8.29 -10.25 9.71
N GLY A 54 -7.95 -8.99 9.35
CA GLY A 54 -7.35 -8.65 8.06
C GLY A 54 -8.32 -8.83 6.89
N GLU A 55 -9.62 -8.98 7.19
CA GLU A 55 -10.65 -9.00 6.15
C GLU A 55 -10.95 -7.60 5.67
N TYR A 56 -11.24 -7.49 4.39
CA TYR A 56 -11.60 -6.21 3.79
C TYR A 56 -12.86 -6.36 2.95
N GLU A 57 -13.65 -5.29 2.94
CA GLU A 57 -14.82 -5.13 2.10
C GLU A 57 -14.67 -3.87 1.26
N ILE A 58 -14.93 -4.02 -0.05
CA ILE A 58 -14.94 -2.89 -0.97
C ILE A 58 -16.39 -2.60 -1.28
N ASN A 59 -16.83 -1.41 -0.95
CA ASN A 59 -18.17 -0.92 -1.17
C ASN A 59 -18.14 0.29 -2.09
N MET A 60 -19.06 0.33 -3.03
CA MET A 60 -19.28 1.46 -3.91
C MET A 60 -20.52 2.21 -3.46
N ALA A 61 -20.35 3.46 -3.04
CA ALA A 61 -21.45 4.34 -2.68
C ALA A 61 -22.16 4.80 -3.97
N LYS A 62 -23.44 4.49 -4.10
CA LYS A 62 -24.25 4.89 -5.27
C LYS A 62 -25.43 5.72 -4.81
N GLU A 63 -25.70 6.80 -5.52
CA GLU A 63 -26.86 7.64 -5.29
C GLU A 63 -28.10 7.01 -5.94
N VAL A 64 -29.22 7.01 -5.20
CA VAL A 64 -30.48 6.49 -5.70
C VAL A 64 -31.19 7.56 -6.53
N VAL A 65 -31.33 7.30 -7.82
CA VAL A 65 -31.93 8.20 -8.80
C VAL A 65 -33.11 7.55 -9.51
N GLU A 66 -33.96 8.37 -10.15
CA GLU A 66 -35.08 7.86 -10.95
C GLU A 66 -34.55 7.29 -12.29
N ASN A 67 -33.69 8.04 -12.97
CA ASN A 67 -33.07 7.64 -14.22
C ASN A 67 -31.55 7.52 -14.00
N VAL A 68 -31.00 6.33 -14.26
CA VAL A 68 -29.57 6.06 -14.10
C VAL A 68 -28.84 6.52 -15.36
N GLU A 69 -28.05 7.58 -15.25
CA GLU A 69 -27.18 8.09 -16.31
C GLU A 69 -25.78 7.45 -16.24
N ASP A 70 -25.28 7.27 -15.04
CA ASP A 70 -23.99 6.63 -14.77
C ASP A 70 -24.15 5.43 -13.82
N GLN A 71 -23.94 4.23 -14.34
CA GLN A 71 -24.04 2.99 -13.56
C GLN A 71 -22.96 2.86 -12.48
N GLN A 72 -21.89 3.66 -12.52
CA GLN A 72 -20.82 3.60 -11.51
C GLN A 72 -21.19 4.38 -10.25
N THR A 73 -21.88 5.50 -10.40
CA THR A 73 -22.20 6.41 -9.29
C THR A 73 -23.69 6.38 -8.90
N GLN A 74 -24.55 5.83 -9.75
CA GLN A 74 -26.00 5.87 -9.58
C GLN A 74 -26.61 4.47 -9.58
N ILE A 75 -27.76 4.35 -8.91
CA ILE A 75 -28.56 3.13 -8.84
C ILE A 75 -30.05 3.49 -8.89
N SER A 76 -30.85 2.68 -9.56
CA SER A 76 -32.31 2.86 -9.57
C SER A 76 -32.95 2.46 -8.24
N LEU A 77 -34.03 3.11 -7.86
CA LEU A 77 -34.77 2.84 -6.62
C LEU A 77 -35.15 1.36 -6.44
N PRO A 78 -35.64 0.62 -7.48
CA PRO A 78 -35.94 -0.79 -7.32
C PRO A 78 -34.75 -1.63 -6.91
N ASN A 79 -33.58 -1.38 -7.53
CA ASN A 79 -32.34 -2.08 -7.22
C ASN A 79 -31.77 -1.68 -5.86
N ALA A 80 -31.91 -0.40 -5.49
CA ALA A 80 -31.51 0.10 -4.19
C ALA A 80 -32.31 -0.55 -3.05
N LYS A 81 -33.62 -0.75 -3.22
CA LYS A 81 -34.50 -1.41 -2.24
C LYS A 81 -34.20 -2.89 -2.02
N ILE A 82 -33.54 -3.57 -2.97
CA ILE A 82 -33.05 -4.93 -2.78
C ILE A 82 -31.92 -4.97 -1.76
N LEU A 83 -31.07 -3.93 -1.77
CA LEU A 83 -29.91 -3.82 -0.89
C LEU A 83 -30.28 -3.19 0.46
N ASP A 84 -31.05 -2.11 0.41
CA ASP A 84 -31.58 -1.43 1.60
C ASP A 84 -33.06 -1.13 1.41
N LYS A 85 -33.92 -1.77 2.22
CA LYS A 85 -35.39 -1.56 2.20
C LYS A 85 -35.81 -0.13 2.53
N ARG A 86 -34.93 0.66 3.14
CA ARG A 86 -35.19 2.06 3.53
C ARG A 86 -34.72 3.06 2.45
N ALA A 87 -34.19 2.58 1.33
CA ALA A 87 -33.68 3.42 0.26
C ALA A 87 -34.80 4.31 -0.30
N VAL A 88 -34.50 5.60 -0.43
CA VAL A 88 -35.34 6.64 -1.04
C VAL A 88 -34.53 7.40 -2.10
N TYR A 89 -35.23 8.12 -2.97
CA TYR A 89 -34.52 8.96 -3.95
C TYR A 89 -33.62 9.99 -3.28
N GLY A 90 -32.39 10.14 -3.81
CA GLY A 90 -31.34 11.00 -3.25
C GLY A 90 -30.60 10.39 -2.07
N SER A 91 -30.96 9.17 -1.60
CA SER A 91 -30.17 8.48 -0.59
C SER A 91 -28.95 7.78 -1.21
N THR A 92 -27.91 7.56 -0.40
CA THR A 92 -26.72 6.79 -0.80
C THR A 92 -26.86 5.35 -0.32
N VAL A 93 -26.66 4.41 -1.23
CA VAL A 93 -26.65 2.97 -0.93
C VAL A 93 -25.28 2.40 -1.26
N TYR A 94 -24.76 1.54 -0.38
CA TYR A 94 -23.49 0.88 -0.54
C TYR A 94 -23.66 -0.46 -1.24
N VAL A 95 -23.05 -0.59 -2.42
CA VAL A 95 -23.05 -1.82 -3.22
C VAL A 95 -21.72 -2.53 -3.03
N LYS A 96 -21.77 -3.75 -2.49
CA LYS A 96 -20.57 -4.57 -2.31
C LYS A 96 -19.99 -4.97 -3.65
N VAL A 97 -18.72 -4.64 -3.87
CA VAL A 97 -17.97 -5.03 -5.07
C VAL A 97 -17.30 -6.37 -4.80
N ASN A 98 -17.83 -7.42 -5.40
CA ASN A 98 -17.32 -8.78 -5.23
C ASN A 98 -16.65 -9.25 -6.52
N SER A 99 -15.38 -8.92 -6.72
CA SER A 99 -14.60 -9.34 -7.88
C SER A 99 -13.40 -10.17 -7.46
N LYS A 100 -13.23 -11.35 -8.08
CA LYS A 100 -12.04 -12.19 -7.89
C LYS A 100 -10.74 -11.47 -8.30
N GLU A 101 -10.83 -10.52 -9.23
CA GLU A 101 -9.71 -9.68 -9.67
C GLU A 101 -9.21 -8.79 -8.53
N PHE A 102 -10.12 -8.23 -7.71
CA PHE A 102 -9.73 -7.44 -6.54
C PHE A 102 -8.97 -8.25 -5.50
N GLY A 103 -9.29 -9.51 -5.31
CA GLY A 103 -8.55 -10.38 -4.41
C GLY A 103 -7.07 -10.51 -4.82
N ARG A 104 -6.78 -10.57 -6.11
CA ARG A 104 -5.40 -10.61 -6.63
C ARG A 104 -4.69 -9.28 -6.48
N ILE A 105 -5.36 -8.18 -6.81
CA ILE A 105 -4.82 -6.83 -6.66
C ILE A 105 -4.52 -6.55 -5.19
N ALA A 106 -5.44 -6.86 -4.28
CA ALA A 106 -5.25 -6.69 -2.84
C ALA A 106 -4.06 -7.49 -2.30
N ALA A 107 -3.89 -8.74 -2.75
CA ALA A 107 -2.76 -9.57 -2.35
C ALA A 107 -1.41 -9.00 -2.85
N GLN A 108 -1.37 -8.47 -4.07
CA GLN A 108 -0.17 -7.83 -4.62
C GLN A 108 0.17 -6.54 -3.87
N ILE A 109 -0.83 -5.72 -3.57
CA ILE A 109 -0.66 -4.48 -2.80
C ILE A 109 -0.17 -4.80 -1.40
N ALA A 110 -0.80 -5.74 -0.70
CA ALA A 110 -0.40 -6.14 0.64
C ALA A 110 1.06 -6.62 0.65
N LYS A 111 1.47 -7.47 -0.29
CA LYS A 111 2.86 -7.92 -0.43
C LYS A 111 3.82 -6.76 -0.67
N ALA A 112 3.48 -5.82 -1.56
CA ALA A 112 4.33 -4.67 -1.86
C ALA A 112 4.50 -3.76 -0.64
N ILE A 113 3.43 -3.46 0.09
CA ILE A 113 3.45 -2.64 1.31
C ILE A 113 4.28 -3.30 2.42
N ILE A 114 4.10 -4.61 2.64
CA ILE A 114 4.89 -5.36 3.63
C ILE A 114 6.39 -5.27 3.30
N LEU A 115 6.77 -5.52 2.05
CA LEU A 115 8.16 -5.43 1.62
C LEU A 115 8.72 -4.00 1.72
N GLN A 116 7.90 -3.01 1.42
CA GLN A 116 8.29 -1.61 1.57
C GLN A 116 8.53 -1.27 3.05
N LYS A 117 7.61 -1.62 3.94
CA LYS A 117 7.75 -1.37 5.39
C LYS A 117 8.95 -2.09 5.99
N LEU A 118 9.21 -3.31 5.56
CA LEU A 118 10.41 -4.05 5.97
C LEU A 118 11.69 -3.30 5.58
N ARG A 119 11.79 -2.83 4.33
CA ARG A 119 12.95 -2.05 3.87
C ARG A 119 13.10 -0.71 4.59
N GLU A 120 11.99 -0.03 4.88
CA GLU A 120 12.01 1.22 5.65
C GLU A 120 12.61 1.01 7.04
N GLU A 121 12.22 -0.06 7.74
CA GLU A 121 12.77 -0.39 9.06
C GLU A 121 14.22 -0.87 9.01
N GLU A 122 14.60 -1.65 8.00
CA GLU A 122 16.01 -2.03 7.78
C GLU A 122 16.88 -0.79 7.55
N ASN A 123 16.43 0.13 6.69
CA ASN A 123 17.14 1.38 6.43
C ASN A 123 17.22 2.26 7.68
N ARG A 124 16.15 2.30 8.48
CA ARG A 124 16.12 3.03 9.74
C ARG A 124 17.11 2.46 10.75
N ALA A 125 17.15 1.14 10.91
CA ALA A 125 18.09 0.48 11.79
C ALA A 125 19.54 0.75 11.38
N VAL A 126 19.84 0.70 10.07
CA VAL A 126 21.15 1.06 9.51
C VAL A 126 21.46 2.53 9.81
N TYR A 127 20.52 3.43 9.54
CA TYR A 127 20.70 4.85 9.81
C TYR A 127 20.99 5.14 11.29
N GLU A 128 20.22 4.57 12.21
CA GLU A 128 20.40 4.76 13.66
C GLU A 128 21.76 4.23 14.11
N ARG A 129 22.20 3.06 13.59
CA ARG A 129 23.51 2.50 13.88
C ARG A 129 24.65 3.43 13.46
N TYR A 130 24.61 3.93 12.23
CA TYR A 130 25.70 4.77 11.72
C TYR A 130 25.63 6.22 12.19
N LYS A 131 24.46 6.71 12.56
CA LYS A 131 24.30 8.03 13.19
C LYS A 131 25.09 8.14 14.49
N LEU A 132 25.14 7.05 15.27
CA LEU A 132 25.94 7.02 16.51
C LEU A 132 27.45 7.09 16.24
N MET A 133 27.89 6.75 15.03
CA MET A 133 29.28 6.77 14.59
C MET A 133 29.62 8.04 13.79
N GLU A 134 28.72 9.03 13.79
CA GLU A 134 28.96 10.30 13.11
C GLU A 134 30.18 10.99 13.72
N ARG A 135 31.16 11.33 12.87
CA ARG A 135 32.47 11.91 13.20
C ARG A 135 33.49 10.92 13.78
N ASP A 136 33.17 9.64 13.84
CA ASP A 136 34.14 8.61 14.22
C ASP A 136 34.87 8.08 12.98
N LEU A 137 36.03 7.48 13.22
CA LEU A 137 36.77 6.75 12.22
C LEU A 137 36.13 5.38 12.01
N VAL A 138 35.71 5.12 10.80
CA VAL A 138 35.14 3.82 10.41
C VAL A 138 36.05 3.16 9.38
N SER A 139 36.23 1.84 9.50
CA SER A 139 36.95 1.04 8.51
C SER A 139 35.95 0.34 7.60
N GLY A 140 36.27 0.21 6.34
CA GLY A 140 35.42 -0.45 5.37
C GLY A 140 36.22 -1.04 4.20
N VAL A 141 35.53 -1.86 3.40
CA VAL A 141 36.10 -2.49 2.20
C VAL A 141 35.63 -1.78 0.95
N ILE A 142 36.54 -1.36 0.09
CA ILE A 142 36.18 -0.76 -1.19
C ILE A 142 35.50 -1.83 -2.04
N SER A 143 34.22 -1.60 -2.37
CA SER A 143 33.41 -2.52 -3.19
C SER A 143 33.41 -2.15 -4.66
N ARG A 144 33.42 -0.84 -4.96
CA ARG A 144 33.44 -0.31 -6.33
C ARG A 144 34.21 1.01 -6.35
N HIS A 145 34.93 1.24 -7.43
CA HIS A 145 35.41 2.57 -7.79
C HIS A 145 34.82 2.97 -9.14
N PHE A 146 34.47 4.23 -9.26
CA PHE A 146 33.91 4.80 -10.49
C PHE A 146 34.97 5.70 -11.09
N GLU A 147 35.36 5.40 -12.32
CA GLU A 147 36.32 6.19 -13.08
C GLU A 147 35.59 7.09 -14.07
N ARG A 148 36.04 8.32 -14.17
CA ARG A 148 35.63 9.24 -15.22
C ARG A 148 36.82 9.45 -16.16
N ARG A 149 36.61 9.21 -17.44
CA ARG A 149 37.61 9.54 -18.46
C ARG A 149 37.56 11.03 -18.75
N GLY A 150 38.63 11.73 -18.52
CA GLY A 150 38.80 13.12 -18.93
C GLY A 150 39.01 13.26 -20.44
N GLU A 151 38.88 14.48 -20.96
CA GLU A 151 39.15 14.80 -22.39
C GLU A 151 40.58 14.53 -22.80
N ASP A 152 41.52 14.50 -21.84
CA ASP A 152 42.94 14.16 -22.01
C ASP A 152 43.19 12.65 -22.08
N GLY A 153 42.16 11.82 -22.07
CA GLY A 153 42.23 10.37 -22.13
C GLY A 153 42.68 9.69 -20.83
N LYS A 154 42.98 10.45 -19.77
CA LYS A 154 43.36 9.92 -18.46
C LYS A 154 42.10 9.56 -17.67
N SER A 155 42.16 8.41 -17.03
CA SER A 155 41.08 7.96 -16.12
C SER A 155 41.30 8.53 -14.72
N THR A 156 40.33 9.20 -14.17
CA THR A 156 40.35 9.72 -12.81
C THR A 156 39.24 9.11 -11.99
N THR A 157 39.59 8.52 -10.83
CA THR A 157 38.58 8.00 -9.90
C THR A 157 37.80 9.16 -9.29
N VAL A 158 36.49 9.15 -9.52
CA VAL A 158 35.60 10.24 -9.08
C VAL A 158 34.89 9.88 -7.78
N ASN A 159 34.41 8.63 -7.67
CA ASN A 159 33.69 8.12 -6.51
C ASN A 159 34.15 6.71 -6.16
N VAL A 160 34.05 6.40 -4.87
CA VAL A 160 34.34 5.08 -4.33
C VAL A 160 33.18 4.64 -3.46
N SER A 161 32.69 3.41 -3.71
CA SER A 161 31.73 2.76 -2.80
C SER A 161 32.49 1.94 -1.78
N VAL A 162 32.25 2.22 -0.51
CA VAL A 162 32.86 1.51 0.62
C VAL A 162 31.77 0.73 1.34
N ASN A 163 32.00 -0.55 1.55
CA ASN A 163 31.15 -1.37 2.39
C ASN A 163 31.66 -1.30 3.83
N LEU A 164 30.80 -0.88 4.73
CA LEU A 164 31.11 -0.69 6.15
C LEU A 164 30.78 -1.91 7.03
N GLY A 165 30.21 -2.96 6.42
CA GLY A 165 29.77 -4.18 7.14
C GLY A 165 28.30 -4.22 7.51
#